data_2aa76d77786c206c4a3e3b08687f4077
#
_entry.id   2aa76d77786c206c4a3e3b08687f4077
#
_cell.length_a   1.000
_cell.length_b   1.000
_cell.length_c   1.000
_cell.angle_alpha   90.00
_cell.angle_beta   90.00
_cell.angle_gamma   90.00
#
_symmetry.space_group_name_H-M   'P 1'
#
loop_
_entity.id
_entity.type
_entity.pdbx_description
1 polymer ?
#
loop_
_entity_poly.entity_id
_entity_poly.type
_entity_poly.pdbx_seq_one_letter_code
_entity_poly.pdbx_strand_id
1 'polypeptide(L)'
;MVKGETGTLTLDVRTAVDRRKRPLFLKNNYFYTTINDTPFSFGMVLTRGHGQYMFHGNVSIEEGLHDLQQPDLTIASDWTYCETDIDPQHRKLTQLQAVVRYLTGKDPDLECDEVLLQQTLFDAVVTAPLEAYWTALMLSDTGVVDGVEAAFLGTRSGLMRVIRYTGNEEWKGKNFLTPVDKENLFTMDHHPIWYRLAAENKPGQFYYYVPVDDVNKEKNMLIAVTAVTVTERKRTALAGAIGIQMSLSLLERRFWATAKQANDTDCSNVDGLCPLSCESIDINCYLVDNNGFTVISKERSDVGRFFGEVDGSVMAQLLKSGLFKRVTLYDYQAMCKNTHHHASAARPLLSPFYSLMAAVKWLFSNLMLFFWEFNICGLWHNDYLVDAHKQKKIESMVPCNTEYPGFMYDTSIRETNSIIKCGRCQKMFVLQQVLNSNLVMLVVQADCDCSRQYSPITLTPREVKYILLQLFITATD
;
A
#
# COMPACT_ATOMS: atom_id res chain seq x y z
N MET A 1 -12.78 28.55 -2.12
CA MET A 1 -12.77 28.29 -3.58
C MET A 1 -14.14 28.59 -4.19
N VAL A 2 -15.20 27.83 -3.94
CA VAL A 2 -16.53 28.06 -4.60
C VAL A 2 -17.11 29.46 -4.35
N LYS A 3 -16.80 30.11 -3.24
CA LYS A 3 -17.25 31.49 -2.90
C LYS A 3 -16.30 32.59 -3.39
N GLY A 4 -15.25 32.26 -4.16
CA GLY A 4 -14.28 33.24 -4.63
C GLY A 4 -13.30 33.75 -3.56
N GLU A 5 -13.19 33.07 -2.43
CA GLU A 5 -12.30 33.48 -1.34
C GLU A 5 -10.89 32.92 -1.53
N THR A 6 -9.89 33.75 -1.15
CA THR A 6 -8.48 33.34 -1.06
C THR A 6 -8.13 33.09 0.39
N GLY A 7 -7.37 32.03 0.67
CA GLY A 7 -7.01 31.74 2.06
C GLY A 7 -6.09 30.54 2.23
N THR A 8 -5.84 30.24 3.49
CA THR A 8 -5.05 29.07 3.93
C THR A 8 -5.86 28.26 4.92
N LEU A 9 -5.73 26.92 4.86
CA LEU A 9 -6.44 26.01 5.75
C LEU A 9 -5.52 24.84 6.09
N THR A 10 -5.46 24.48 7.38
CA THR A 10 -4.74 23.28 7.82
C THR A 10 -5.75 22.21 8.19
N LEU A 11 -5.64 21.03 7.58
CA LEU A 11 -6.53 19.91 7.82
C LEU A 11 -5.72 18.64 8.12
N ASP A 12 -6.28 17.83 9.03
CA ASP A 12 -5.84 16.46 9.23
C ASP A 12 -6.56 15.56 8.22
N VAL A 13 -5.80 14.98 7.31
CA VAL A 13 -6.31 14.18 6.19
C VAL A 13 -5.98 12.72 6.43
N ARG A 14 -6.93 11.85 6.09
CA ARG A 14 -6.77 10.41 6.11
C ARG A 14 -6.69 9.93 4.67
N THR A 15 -5.63 9.20 4.35
CA THR A 15 -5.43 8.66 3.00
C THR A 15 -5.01 7.20 3.07
N ALA A 16 -5.15 6.48 1.97
CA ALA A 16 -4.59 5.15 1.82
C ALA A 16 -3.18 5.26 1.25
N VAL A 17 -2.24 4.50 1.81
CA VAL A 17 -0.85 4.48 1.33
C VAL A 17 -0.71 3.57 0.12
N ASP A 18 -1.38 2.43 0.14
CA ASP A 18 -1.22 1.36 -0.82
C ASP A 18 -2.55 0.71 -1.23
N ARG A 19 -2.47 -0.27 -2.12
CA ARG A 19 -3.64 -1.04 -2.56
C ARG A 19 -4.34 -1.83 -1.44
N ARG A 20 -3.62 -2.16 -0.36
CA ARG A 20 -4.20 -2.74 0.86
C ARG A 20 -4.95 -1.70 1.70
N LYS A 21 -4.95 -0.45 1.25
CA LYS A 21 -5.67 0.64 1.88
C LYS A 21 -5.26 0.86 3.34
N ARG A 22 -3.94 0.72 3.62
CA ARG A 22 -3.38 1.07 4.93
C ARG A 22 -3.59 2.54 5.18
N PRO A 23 -4.25 2.93 6.29
CA PRO A 23 -4.50 4.32 6.58
C PRO A 23 -3.21 5.06 6.97
N LEU A 24 -3.06 6.25 6.41
CA LEU A 24 -2.03 7.21 6.75
C LEU A 24 -2.69 8.52 7.17
N PHE A 25 -2.20 9.14 8.24
CA PHE A 25 -2.66 10.42 8.72
C PHE A 25 -1.67 11.49 8.34
N LEU A 26 -2.12 12.44 7.53
CA LEU A 26 -1.34 13.56 7.06
C LEU A 26 -1.91 14.85 7.61
N LYS A 27 -1.06 15.74 8.06
CA LYS A 27 -1.44 17.11 8.37
C LYS A 27 -1.04 17.99 7.20
N ASN A 28 -2.04 18.44 6.42
CA ASN A 28 -1.83 19.20 5.21
C ASN A 28 -2.18 20.67 5.40
N ASN A 29 -1.33 21.53 4.84
CA ASN A 29 -1.60 22.95 4.68
C ASN A 29 -2.09 23.19 3.26
N TYR A 30 -3.28 23.73 3.13
CA TYR A 30 -3.93 24.06 1.88
C TYR A 30 -3.83 25.56 1.65
N PHE A 31 -3.37 25.95 0.48
CA PHE A 31 -3.34 27.31 -0.01
C PHE A 31 -4.25 27.39 -1.23
N TYR A 32 -5.18 28.33 -1.26
CA TYR A 32 -6.12 28.43 -2.35
C TYR A 32 -6.41 29.88 -2.70
N THR A 33 -6.60 30.12 -4.00
CA THR A 33 -6.98 31.42 -4.56
C THR A 33 -7.81 31.23 -5.80
N THR A 34 -8.59 32.26 -6.15
CA THR A 34 -9.27 32.33 -7.44
C THR A 34 -8.35 32.91 -8.50
N ILE A 35 -8.48 32.48 -9.73
CA ILE A 35 -7.81 33.08 -10.88
C ILE A 35 -8.76 34.13 -11.47
N ASN A 36 -8.36 35.39 -11.43
CA ASN A 36 -9.18 36.50 -11.89
C ASN A 36 -9.64 36.28 -13.34
N ASP A 37 -10.87 36.69 -13.62
CA ASP A 37 -11.51 36.62 -14.95
C ASP A 37 -11.60 35.21 -15.55
N THR A 38 -11.53 34.16 -14.73
CA THR A 38 -11.69 32.76 -15.14
C THR A 38 -12.60 31.98 -14.19
N PRO A 39 -13.23 30.90 -14.65
CA PRO A 39 -13.98 30.00 -13.76
C PRO A 39 -13.07 29.09 -12.90
N PHE A 40 -11.77 29.26 -12.96
CA PHE A 40 -10.80 28.38 -12.29
C PHE A 40 -10.34 28.93 -10.94
N SER A 41 -9.98 28.01 -10.07
CA SER A 41 -9.32 28.30 -8.80
C SER A 41 -8.02 27.49 -8.69
N PHE A 42 -6.98 28.12 -8.20
CA PHE A 42 -5.71 27.46 -7.92
C PHE A 42 -5.70 26.95 -6.48
N GLY A 43 -5.22 25.74 -6.27
CA GLY A 43 -5.04 25.15 -4.96
C GLY A 43 -3.70 24.43 -4.87
N MET A 44 -2.94 24.70 -3.80
CA MET A 44 -1.68 24.04 -3.50
C MET A 44 -1.80 23.35 -2.12
N VAL A 45 -1.27 22.15 -2.02
CA VAL A 45 -1.27 21.35 -0.79
C VAL A 45 0.16 21.01 -0.40
N LEU A 46 0.53 21.34 0.83
CA LEU A 46 1.84 21.00 1.40
C LEU A 46 1.64 20.13 2.65
N THR A 47 2.20 18.95 2.65
CA THR A 47 2.18 18.07 3.82
C THR A 47 3.13 18.59 4.89
N ARG A 48 2.62 18.81 6.10
CA ARG A 48 3.39 19.30 7.23
C ARG A 48 4.43 18.25 7.65
N GLY A 49 5.65 18.71 7.93
CA GLY A 49 6.77 17.84 8.30
C GLY A 49 7.53 17.29 7.11
N HIS A 50 6.84 16.89 6.07
CA HIS A 50 7.43 16.38 4.82
C HIS A 50 7.89 17.51 3.89
N GLY A 51 7.23 18.68 3.92
CA GLY A 51 7.48 19.82 3.05
C GLY A 51 7.90 21.11 3.75
N GLN A 52 7.82 21.18 5.08
CA GLN A 52 7.98 22.44 5.81
C GLN A 52 9.43 22.95 5.85
N TYR A 53 10.39 22.04 6.01
CA TYR A 53 11.81 22.35 6.01
C TYR A 53 12.52 21.46 5.01
N MET A 54 13.44 22.06 4.25
CA MET A 54 14.29 21.36 3.31
C MET A 54 15.73 21.51 3.76
N PHE A 55 16.48 20.43 3.66
CA PHE A 55 17.92 20.47 3.89
C PHE A 55 18.59 20.89 2.59
N HIS A 56 19.28 22.03 2.62
CA HIS A 56 20.04 22.53 1.48
C HIS A 56 21.52 22.30 1.67
N GLY A 57 22.16 21.79 0.63
CA GLY A 57 23.59 21.64 0.54
C GLY A 57 24.13 22.32 -0.70
N ASN A 58 25.45 22.58 -0.69
CA ASN A 58 26.17 23.12 -1.82
C ASN A 58 27.44 22.31 -2.00
N VAL A 59 27.67 21.81 -3.22
CA VAL A 59 28.87 21.06 -3.60
C VAL A 59 29.32 21.50 -4.98
N SER A 60 30.61 21.27 -5.31
CA SER A 60 31.11 21.53 -6.65
C SER A 60 30.49 20.57 -7.68
N ILE A 61 30.32 21.02 -8.91
CA ILE A 61 29.79 20.20 -10.00
C ILE A 61 30.69 18.98 -10.23
N GLU A 62 32.03 19.16 -10.14
CA GLU A 62 33.00 18.09 -10.37
C GLU A 62 32.84 16.94 -9.37
N GLU A 63 32.75 17.25 -8.07
CA GLU A 63 32.54 16.25 -7.02
C GLU A 63 31.19 15.53 -7.21
N GLY A 64 30.09 16.29 -7.35
CA GLY A 64 28.78 15.73 -7.50
C GLY A 64 28.60 14.88 -8.76
N LEU A 65 29.22 15.29 -9.88
CA LEU A 65 29.15 14.57 -11.13
C LEU A 65 29.86 13.21 -11.07
N HIS A 66 31.01 13.14 -10.37
CA HIS A 66 31.71 11.88 -10.16
C HIS A 66 30.82 10.87 -9.42
N ASP A 67 30.19 11.31 -8.33
CA ASP A 67 29.38 10.43 -7.50
C ASP A 67 28.03 10.10 -8.14
N LEU A 68 27.46 11.03 -8.92
CA LEU A 68 26.21 10.81 -9.65
C LEU A 68 26.31 9.72 -10.71
N GLN A 69 27.50 9.45 -11.23
CA GLN A 69 27.76 8.43 -12.25
C GLN A 69 28.07 7.04 -11.67
N GLN A 70 28.05 6.88 -10.35
CA GLN A 70 28.29 5.59 -9.72
C GLN A 70 27.21 4.56 -10.10
N PRO A 71 27.57 3.28 -10.22
CA PRO A 71 26.66 2.25 -10.71
C PRO A 71 25.56 1.84 -9.71
N ASP A 72 25.76 2.13 -8.42
CA ASP A 72 24.81 1.89 -7.34
C ASP A 72 23.72 2.97 -7.23
N LEU A 73 23.88 4.07 -8.00
CA LEU A 73 23.07 5.26 -7.93
C LEU A 73 22.11 5.37 -9.13
N THR A 74 20.91 5.83 -8.86
CA THR A 74 19.94 6.28 -9.88
C THR A 74 19.16 7.48 -9.37
N ILE A 75 18.50 8.19 -10.28
CA ILE A 75 17.57 9.27 -9.96
C ILE A 75 16.16 8.88 -10.43
N ALA A 76 15.16 9.57 -9.91
CA ALA A 76 13.75 9.32 -10.28
C ALA A 76 13.55 9.54 -11.79
N SER A 77 13.26 8.47 -12.53
CA SER A 77 13.13 8.49 -13.99
C SER A 77 11.94 9.32 -14.47
N ASP A 78 10.90 9.39 -13.65
CA ASP A 78 9.63 10.04 -13.98
C ASP A 78 9.58 11.51 -13.53
N TRP A 79 10.63 11.98 -12.86
CA TRP A 79 10.75 13.38 -12.48
C TRP A 79 11.45 14.17 -13.58
N THR A 80 11.03 15.41 -13.76
CA THR A 80 11.64 16.31 -14.73
C THR A 80 12.78 17.09 -14.07
N TYR A 81 14.01 16.59 -14.20
CA TYR A 81 15.22 17.31 -13.83
C TYR A 81 15.65 18.25 -14.95
N CYS A 82 15.48 17.79 -16.19
CA CYS A 82 15.74 18.56 -17.40
C CYS A 82 14.59 18.32 -18.40
N GLU A 83 14.22 19.34 -19.15
CA GLU A 83 13.19 19.26 -20.18
C GLU A 83 13.72 18.53 -21.42
N THR A 84 13.36 17.26 -21.57
CA THR A 84 13.81 16.41 -22.68
C THR A 84 12.81 16.32 -23.82
N ASP A 85 11.56 16.76 -23.60
CA ASP A 85 10.47 16.57 -24.56
C ASP A 85 10.42 17.64 -25.67
N ILE A 86 11.06 18.80 -25.45
CA ILE A 86 11.01 19.94 -26.35
C ILE A 86 11.78 19.62 -27.64
N ASP A 87 13.04 19.14 -27.51
CA ASP A 87 13.88 18.82 -28.66
C ASP A 87 13.82 17.31 -29.00
N PRO A 88 13.56 16.95 -30.27
CA PRO A 88 13.58 15.56 -30.71
C PRO A 88 14.89 14.81 -30.46
N GLN A 89 16.03 15.54 -30.38
CA GLN A 89 17.33 14.93 -30.09
C GLN A 89 17.44 14.49 -28.62
N HIS A 90 16.79 15.21 -27.70
CA HIS A 90 16.82 14.96 -26.28
C HIS A 90 15.81 13.90 -25.81
N ARG A 91 14.74 13.64 -26.60
CA ARG A 91 13.68 12.67 -26.23
C ARG A 91 14.17 11.25 -25.98
N LYS A 92 15.35 10.88 -26.47
CA LYS A 92 15.94 9.56 -26.26
C LYS A 92 16.79 9.46 -24.99
N LEU A 93 17.04 10.58 -24.35
CA LEU A 93 17.85 10.63 -23.14
C LEU A 93 17.02 10.23 -21.92
N THR A 94 17.63 9.44 -21.05
CA THR A 94 17.11 9.30 -19.70
C THR A 94 17.37 10.58 -18.91
N GLN A 95 16.58 10.85 -17.86
CA GLN A 95 16.78 12.04 -17.03
C GLN A 95 18.22 12.13 -16.48
N LEU A 96 18.78 11.00 -16.03
CA LEU A 96 20.18 10.95 -15.57
C LEU A 96 21.17 11.32 -16.68
N GLN A 97 20.94 10.82 -17.91
CA GLN A 97 21.80 11.18 -19.05
C GLN A 97 21.68 12.66 -19.40
N ALA A 98 20.49 13.23 -19.37
CA ALA A 98 20.25 14.63 -19.61
C ALA A 98 20.98 15.50 -18.58
N VAL A 99 20.86 15.18 -17.30
CA VAL A 99 21.57 15.85 -16.20
C VAL A 99 23.09 15.82 -16.41
N VAL A 100 23.66 14.65 -16.70
CA VAL A 100 25.12 14.51 -16.94
C VAL A 100 25.56 15.32 -18.16
N ARG A 101 24.79 15.36 -19.25
CA ARG A 101 25.12 16.15 -20.45
C ARG A 101 25.05 17.64 -20.19
N TYR A 102 24.05 18.10 -19.48
CA TYR A 102 23.93 19.49 -19.05
C TYR A 102 25.11 19.92 -18.18
N LEU A 103 25.42 19.17 -17.13
CA LEU A 103 26.50 19.48 -16.19
C LEU A 103 27.90 19.41 -16.83
N THR A 104 28.09 18.61 -17.87
CA THR A 104 29.35 18.53 -18.63
C THR A 104 29.45 19.57 -19.75
N GLY A 105 28.42 20.39 -19.94
CA GLY A 105 28.38 21.43 -21.00
C GLY A 105 28.27 20.85 -22.41
N LYS A 106 27.90 19.57 -22.57
CA LYS A 106 27.71 18.94 -23.89
C LYS A 106 26.44 19.39 -24.60
N ASP A 107 25.40 19.66 -23.82
CA ASP A 107 24.12 20.15 -24.31
C ASP A 107 23.71 21.40 -23.53
N PRO A 108 24.27 22.57 -23.86
CA PRO A 108 24.01 23.81 -23.12
C PRO A 108 22.59 24.36 -23.32
N ASP A 109 21.90 23.89 -24.37
CA ASP A 109 20.53 24.30 -24.72
C ASP A 109 19.46 23.55 -23.93
N LEU A 110 19.84 22.59 -23.08
CA LEU A 110 18.94 21.87 -22.19
C LEU A 110 18.48 22.80 -21.06
N GLU A 111 17.17 22.94 -20.89
CA GLU A 111 16.58 23.64 -19.75
C GLU A 111 16.46 22.68 -18.56
N CYS A 112 17.14 22.97 -17.47
CA CYS A 112 17.15 22.11 -16.27
C CYS A 112 16.79 22.91 -15.01
N ASP A 113 16.20 22.23 -14.01
CA ASP A 113 15.94 22.79 -12.69
C ASP A 113 17.25 22.85 -11.88
N GLU A 114 17.87 24.02 -11.85
CA GLU A 114 19.16 24.24 -11.16
C GLU A 114 19.11 23.94 -9.67
N VAL A 115 17.98 24.23 -9.00
CA VAL A 115 17.82 24.00 -7.56
C VAL A 115 17.73 22.50 -7.28
N LEU A 116 16.96 21.77 -8.09
CA LEU A 116 16.84 20.32 -7.96
C LEU A 116 18.17 19.63 -8.30
N LEU A 117 18.87 20.10 -9.33
CA LEU A 117 20.19 19.56 -9.70
C LEU A 117 21.23 19.78 -8.60
N GLN A 118 21.31 20.98 -8.02
CA GLN A 118 22.21 21.27 -6.93
C GLN A 118 21.94 20.38 -5.71
N GLN A 119 20.67 20.16 -5.39
CA GLN A 119 20.29 19.26 -4.31
C GLN A 119 20.67 17.80 -4.62
N THR A 120 20.45 17.37 -5.87
CA THR A 120 20.79 16.00 -6.29
C THR A 120 22.30 15.75 -6.25
N LEU A 121 23.11 16.72 -6.69
CA LEU A 121 24.57 16.65 -6.60
C LEU A 121 25.03 16.58 -5.13
N PHE A 122 24.46 17.41 -4.27
CA PHE A 122 24.76 17.38 -2.84
C PHE A 122 24.41 16.03 -2.22
N ASP A 123 23.23 15.50 -2.52
CA ASP A 123 22.78 14.21 -2.03
C ASP A 123 23.69 13.07 -2.54
N ALA A 124 24.18 13.16 -3.78
CA ALA A 124 25.13 12.19 -4.33
C ALA A 124 26.43 12.13 -3.52
N VAL A 125 27.03 13.30 -3.24
CA VAL A 125 28.29 13.40 -2.47
C VAL A 125 28.11 12.93 -1.03
N VAL A 126 27.08 13.40 -0.35
CA VAL A 126 26.85 13.07 1.07
C VAL A 126 26.53 11.60 1.27
N THR A 127 25.90 10.96 0.28
CA THR A 127 25.55 9.53 0.37
C THR A 127 26.63 8.59 -0.18
N ALA A 128 27.65 9.10 -0.86
CA ALA A 128 28.72 8.27 -1.43
C ALA A 128 29.43 7.34 -0.42
N PRO A 129 29.70 7.75 0.85
CA PRO A 129 30.31 6.84 1.82
C PRO A 129 29.50 5.59 2.16
N LEU A 130 28.19 5.59 1.89
CA LEU A 130 27.34 4.42 2.19
C LEU A 130 27.68 3.22 1.31
N GLU A 131 28.02 3.41 0.05
CA GLU A 131 28.44 2.34 -0.84
C GLU A 131 29.64 1.61 -0.27
N ALA A 132 30.68 2.36 0.14
CA ALA A 132 31.89 1.79 0.75
C ALA A 132 31.57 1.05 2.05
N TYR A 133 30.69 1.59 2.89
CA TYR A 133 30.25 0.93 4.14
C TYR A 133 29.50 -0.37 3.87
N TRP A 134 28.55 -0.37 2.94
CA TRP A 134 27.78 -1.57 2.58
C TRP A 134 28.67 -2.64 1.93
N THR A 135 29.61 -2.23 1.09
CA THR A 135 30.60 -3.15 0.51
C THR A 135 31.52 -3.74 1.57
N ALA A 136 31.96 -2.93 2.52
CA ALA A 136 32.78 -3.41 3.65
C ALA A 136 32.03 -4.42 4.51
N LEU A 137 30.71 -4.24 4.72
CA LEU A 137 29.88 -5.23 5.40
C LEU A 137 29.82 -6.58 4.66
N MET A 138 29.76 -6.56 3.33
CA MET A 138 29.80 -7.78 2.50
C MET A 138 31.12 -8.54 2.64
N LEU A 139 32.21 -7.80 2.76
CA LEU A 139 33.58 -8.36 2.81
C LEU A 139 34.01 -8.71 4.25
N SER A 140 33.23 -8.36 5.27
CA SER A 140 33.58 -8.67 6.66
C SER A 140 33.40 -10.17 6.96
N ASP A 141 34.20 -10.68 7.92
CA ASP A 141 34.11 -12.08 8.37
C ASP A 141 32.75 -12.45 8.93
N THR A 142 32.00 -11.47 9.46
CA THR A 142 30.64 -11.66 9.93
C THR A 142 29.63 -11.70 8.80
N GLY A 143 30.00 -11.19 7.62
CA GLY A 143 29.15 -11.16 6.43
C GLY A 143 27.86 -10.37 6.60
N VAL A 144 27.06 -10.34 5.56
CA VAL A 144 25.67 -9.89 5.63
C VAL A 144 24.82 -11.03 6.19
N VAL A 145 23.87 -10.70 7.05
CA VAL A 145 22.95 -11.70 7.63
C VAL A 145 22.26 -12.44 6.49
N ASP A 146 22.39 -13.78 6.49
CA ASP A 146 21.76 -14.64 5.49
C ASP A 146 20.25 -14.36 5.40
N GLY A 147 19.78 -14.04 4.19
CA GLY A 147 18.39 -13.65 3.92
C GLY A 147 18.16 -12.14 3.78
N VAL A 148 19.17 -11.29 3.98
CA VAL A 148 19.14 -9.88 3.55
C VAL A 148 19.50 -9.84 2.07
N GLU A 149 18.60 -9.27 1.26
CA GLU A 149 18.71 -9.27 -0.21
C GLU A 149 19.27 -7.95 -0.74
N ALA A 150 18.86 -6.83 -0.15
CA ALA A 150 19.30 -5.50 -0.56
C ALA A 150 19.27 -4.49 0.58
N ALA A 151 20.14 -3.49 0.51
CA ALA A 151 20.05 -2.27 1.29
C ALA A 151 19.88 -1.09 0.33
N PHE A 152 19.07 -0.10 0.73
CA PHE A 152 18.78 1.04 -0.13
C PHE A 152 18.58 2.32 0.69
N LEU A 153 18.88 3.43 0.05
CA LEU A 153 18.61 4.77 0.55
C LEU A 153 17.95 5.59 -0.55
N GLY A 154 16.90 6.33 -0.22
CA GLY A 154 16.32 7.33 -1.10
C GLY A 154 16.33 8.69 -0.46
N THR A 155 16.64 9.73 -1.23
CA THR A 155 16.63 11.10 -0.76
C THR A 155 15.43 11.88 -1.27
N ARG A 156 15.24 13.06 -0.74
CA ARG A 156 14.15 13.93 -1.13
C ARG A 156 14.31 14.48 -2.55
N SER A 157 15.51 14.57 -3.08
CA SER A 157 15.76 14.99 -4.47
C SER A 157 15.46 13.92 -5.50
N GLY A 158 14.98 12.74 -5.08
CA GLY A 158 14.71 11.61 -5.97
C GLY A 158 15.94 10.75 -6.26
N LEU A 159 17.07 11.04 -5.62
CA LEU A 159 18.25 10.19 -5.71
C LEU A 159 18.05 8.91 -4.91
N MET A 160 18.48 7.80 -5.46
CA MET A 160 18.43 6.50 -4.80
C MET A 160 19.75 5.73 -4.98
N ARG A 161 20.23 5.16 -3.88
CA ARG A 161 21.33 4.20 -3.84
C ARG A 161 20.81 2.85 -3.42
N VAL A 162 21.28 1.80 -4.11
CA VAL A 162 20.91 0.41 -3.80
C VAL A 162 22.12 -0.49 -3.95
N ILE A 163 22.32 -1.35 -2.96
CA ILE A 163 23.24 -2.47 -3.06
C ILE A 163 22.47 -3.78 -2.86
N ARG A 164 22.78 -4.79 -3.67
CA ARG A 164 22.19 -6.12 -3.57
C ARG A 164 23.21 -7.13 -3.05
N TYR A 165 22.75 -7.91 -2.09
CA TYR A 165 23.51 -9.00 -1.49
C TYR A 165 23.01 -10.31 -2.06
N THR A 166 23.50 -10.70 -3.26
CA THR A 166 23.12 -11.98 -3.87
C THR A 166 24.02 -13.09 -3.36
N GLY A 167 23.41 -14.16 -2.84
CA GLY A 167 24.11 -15.27 -2.19
C GLY A 167 24.87 -16.24 -3.10
N ASN A 168 24.98 -16.01 -4.41
CA ASN A 168 25.71 -16.87 -5.33
C ASN A 168 27.16 -16.41 -5.46
N GLU A 169 28.10 -17.31 -5.23
CA GLU A 169 29.55 -17.04 -5.29
C GLU A 169 30.03 -16.45 -6.63
N GLU A 170 29.32 -16.69 -7.72
CA GLU A 170 29.64 -16.15 -9.05
C GLU A 170 29.42 -14.65 -9.20
N TRP A 171 28.66 -14.02 -8.30
CA TRP A 171 28.28 -12.60 -8.38
C TRP A 171 28.94 -11.69 -7.33
N LYS A 172 29.92 -12.18 -6.61
CA LYS A 172 30.66 -11.42 -5.56
C LYS A 172 31.35 -10.13 -6.04
N GLY A 173 30.99 -9.57 -7.15
CA GLY A 173 31.67 -8.38 -7.67
C GLY A 173 30.82 -7.38 -8.45
N LYS A 174 29.53 -7.58 -8.67
CA LYS A 174 28.71 -6.67 -9.50
C LYS A 174 27.27 -6.58 -9.02
N ASN A 175 27.05 -5.84 -7.94
CA ASN A 175 25.70 -5.60 -7.40
C ASN A 175 25.11 -4.31 -7.97
N PHE A 176 24.76 -4.30 -9.23
CA PHE A 176 24.16 -3.13 -9.86
C PHE A 176 22.63 -3.20 -9.83
N LEU A 177 22.01 -2.02 -9.82
CA LEU A 177 20.59 -1.86 -10.05
C LEU A 177 20.15 -2.55 -11.33
N THR A 178 19.22 -3.47 -11.22
CA THR A 178 18.61 -4.09 -12.41
C THR A 178 17.67 -3.09 -13.08
N PRO A 179 17.36 -3.26 -14.38
CA PRO A 179 16.37 -2.42 -15.07
C PRO A 179 15.02 -2.40 -14.33
N VAL A 180 14.60 -3.54 -13.80
CA VAL A 180 13.34 -3.65 -13.01
C VAL A 180 13.40 -2.83 -11.71
N ASP A 181 14.55 -2.76 -11.06
CA ASP A 181 14.72 -1.92 -9.88
C ASP A 181 14.56 -0.44 -10.23
N LYS A 182 15.08 -0.03 -11.39
CA LYS A 182 15.00 1.36 -11.87
C LYS A 182 13.57 1.79 -12.21
N GLU A 183 12.76 0.89 -12.76
CA GLU A 183 11.38 1.17 -13.15
C GLU A 183 10.43 1.31 -11.95
N ASN A 184 10.73 0.65 -10.83
CA ASN A 184 9.80 0.56 -9.69
C ASN A 184 10.10 1.53 -8.54
N LEU A 185 11.13 2.40 -8.65
CA LEU A 185 11.65 3.12 -7.49
C LEU A 185 10.97 4.46 -7.23
N PHE A 186 10.68 5.23 -8.27
CA PHE A 186 10.03 6.53 -8.15
C PHE A 186 9.01 6.70 -9.27
N THR A 187 7.75 6.92 -8.90
CA THR A 187 6.67 7.24 -9.84
C THR A 187 6.44 8.75 -9.92
N MET A 188 5.87 9.21 -11.03
CA MET A 188 5.74 10.62 -11.39
C MET A 188 5.10 11.51 -10.31
N ASP A 189 4.12 11.01 -9.59
CA ASP A 189 3.34 11.84 -8.65
C ASP A 189 3.75 11.69 -7.20
N HIS A 190 4.51 10.64 -6.84
CA HIS A 190 4.73 10.30 -5.45
C HIS A 190 6.06 9.59 -5.23
N HIS A 191 6.66 9.87 -4.09
CA HIS A 191 7.70 8.99 -3.57
C HIS A 191 7.17 7.56 -3.39
N PRO A 192 8.02 6.52 -3.51
CA PRO A 192 7.62 5.13 -3.33
C PRO A 192 6.99 4.88 -1.95
N ILE A 193 6.20 3.83 -1.85
CA ILE A 193 5.47 3.49 -0.62
C ILE A 193 6.40 3.40 0.58
N TRP A 194 7.56 2.76 0.42
CA TRP A 194 8.55 2.60 1.49
C TRP A 194 9.09 3.95 1.98
N TYR A 195 9.32 4.92 1.09
CA TYR A 195 9.78 6.26 1.44
C TYR A 195 8.70 7.01 2.23
N ARG A 196 7.47 6.97 1.75
CA ARG A 196 6.32 7.63 2.40
C ARG A 196 6.06 7.06 3.80
N LEU A 197 6.11 5.73 3.93
CA LEU A 197 5.96 5.08 5.23
C LEU A 197 7.05 5.49 6.21
N ALA A 198 8.30 5.60 5.75
CA ALA A 198 9.40 6.08 6.58
C ALA A 198 9.22 7.55 6.96
N ALA A 199 8.92 8.42 5.97
CA ALA A 199 8.82 9.86 6.15
C ALA A 199 7.74 10.29 7.15
N GLU A 200 6.63 9.56 7.22
CA GLU A 200 5.49 9.87 8.09
C GLU A 200 5.60 9.24 9.49
N ASN A 201 6.61 8.40 9.71
CA ASN A 201 6.85 7.77 11.00
C ASN A 201 8.01 8.46 11.76
N LYS A 202 8.10 8.16 13.06
CA LYS A 202 9.15 8.74 13.91
C LYS A 202 10.52 8.23 13.46
N PRO A 203 11.53 9.10 13.34
CA PRO A 203 12.91 8.70 13.02
C PRO A 203 13.44 7.69 14.03
N GLY A 204 14.21 6.70 13.56
CA GLY A 204 14.75 5.63 14.39
C GLY A 204 13.75 4.52 14.76
N GLN A 205 12.50 4.64 14.36
CA GLN A 205 11.51 3.58 14.41
C GLN A 205 11.46 2.88 13.05
N PHE A 206 11.67 1.56 13.03
CA PHE A 206 11.59 0.78 11.80
C PHE A 206 10.15 0.42 11.47
N TYR A 207 9.80 0.66 10.23
CA TYR A 207 8.51 0.31 9.66
C TYR A 207 8.66 -0.92 8.77
N TYR A 208 8.02 -2.01 9.18
CA TYR A 208 8.03 -3.30 8.47
C TYR A 208 6.74 -3.46 7.67
N TYR A 209 6.85 -3.87 6.41
CA TYR A 209 5.68 -4.21 5.62
C TYR A 209 6.00 -5.25 4.55
N VAL A 210 5.01 -6.05 4.21
CA VAL A 210 5.07 -7.00 3.10
C VAL A 210 4.49 -6.29 1.87
N PRO A 211 5.27 -6.10 0.78
CA PRO A 211 4.76 -5.53 -0.46
C PRO A 211 3.66 -6.40 -1.06
N VAL A 212 2.69 -5.74 -1.70
CA VAL A 212 1.63 -6.42 -2.44
C VAL A 212 1.95 -6.36 -3.91
N ASP A 213 2.15 -7.52 -4.51
CA ASP A 213 2.24 -7.66 -5.95
C ASP A 213 1.10 -8.55 -6.45
N ASP A 214 0.27 -8.02 -7.34
CA ASP A 214 -0.85 -8.77 -7.93
C ASP A 214 -0.38 -9.87 -8.89
N VAL A 215 0.86 -9.82 -9.35
CA VAL A 215 1.39 -10.69 -10.41
C VAL A 215 2.08 -11.94 -9.86
N ASN A 216 2.71 -11.87 -8.69
CA ASN A 216 3.43 -13.00 -8.09
C ASN A 216 2.95 -13.27 -6.66
N LYS A 217 2.10 -14.27 -6.50
CA LYS A 217 1.59 -14.74 -5.20
C LYS A 217 2.66 -15.31 -4.25
N GLU A 218 3.89 -15.47 -4.71
CA GLU A 218 4.98 -16.13 -3.96
C GLU A 218 6.07 -15.18 -3.45
N LYS A 219 5.86 -13.87 -3.43
CA LYS A 219 6.88 -12.99 -2.89
C LYS A 219 6.96 -13.09 -1.38
N ASN A 220 7.89 -13.91 -0.93
CA ASN A 220 8.35 -14.04 0.45
C ASN A 220 9.30 -12.88 0.82
N MET A 221 8.92 -11.65 0.51
CA MET A 221 9.76 -10.47 0.69
C MET A 221 9.18 -9.55 1.77
N LEU A 222 10.06 -9.06 2.62
CA LEU A 222 9.76 -8.08 3.66
C LEU A 222 10.66 -6.85 3.47
N ILE A 223 10.09 -5.67 3.62
CA ILE A 223 10.83 -4.42 3.60
C ILE A 223 10.76 -3.79 4.99
N ALA A 224 11.91 -3.34 5.49
CA ALA A 224 12.03 -2.57 6.71
C ALA A 224 12.67 -1.22 6.40
N VAL A 225 12.02 -0.12 6.80
CA VAL A 225 12.45 1.24 6.48
C VAL A 225 12.38 2.15 7.70
N THR A 226 13.22 3.18 7.69
CA THR A 226 13.19 4.26 8.68
C THR A 226 13.58 5.59 8.05
N ALA A 227 13.13 6.70 8.64
CA ALA A 227 13.47 8.03 8.18
C ALA A 227 14.87 8.45 8.66
N VAL A 228 15.58 9.16 7.79
CA VAL A 228 16.81 9.87 8.12
C VAL A 228 16.48 11.36 8.20
N THR A 229 16.64 11.94 9.38
CA THR A 229 16.32 13.34 9.63
C THR A 229 17.52 14.09 10.15
N VAL A 230 17.61 15.37 9.77
CA VAL A 230 18.61 16.31 10.27
C VAL A 230 17.91 17.37 11.11
N THR A 231 18.39 17.58 12.32
CA THR A 231 17.83 18.57 13.24
C THR A 231 18.86 19.67 13.51
N GLU A 232 18.52 20.91 13.15
CA GLU A 232 19.32 22.08 13.46
C GLU A 232 18.44 23.14 14.13
N ARG A 233 18.91 23.70 15.25
CA ARG A 233 18.27 24.81 15.99
C ARG A 233 16.75 24.61 16.21
N LYS A 234 16.34 23.40 16.63
CA LYS A 234 14.93 23.01 16.84
C LYS A 234 14.09 22.86 15.55
N ARG A 235 14.71 22.87 14.38
CA ARG A 235 14.07 22.59 13.10
C ARG A 235 14.55 21.24 12.62
N THR A 236 13.61 20.37 12.26
CA THR A 236 13.92 19.04 11.76
C THR A 236 13.49 18.95 10.31
N ALA A 237 14.41 18.54 9.45
CA ALA A 237 14.18 18.28 8.04
C ALA A 237 14.36 16.78 7.74
N LEU A 238 13.56 16.26 6.84
CA LEU A 238 13.72 14.91 6.30
C LEU A 238 14.83 14.96 5.24
N ALA A 239 15.94 14.25 5.48
CA ALA A 239 17.02 14.11 4.50
C ALA A 239 16.73 12.96 3.52
N GLY A 240 16.16 11.86 4.01
CA GLY A 240 15.85 10.69 3.20
C GLY A 240 15.22 9.58 4.00
N ALA A 241 15.10 8.44 3.37
CA ALA A 241 14.67 7.19 4.00
C ALA A 241 15.65 6.07 3.65
N ILE A 242 16.02 5.28 4.63
CA ILE A 242 16.91 4.13 4.48
C ILE A 242 16.12 2.87 4.79
N GLY A 243 16.42 1.79 4.08
CA GLY A 243 15.76 0.51 4.30
C GLY A 243 16.57 -0.69 3.86
N ILE A 244 16.05 -1.84 4.24
CA ILE A 244 16.54 -3.14 3.80
C ILE A 244 15.40 -3.97 3.25
N GLN A 245 15.70 -4.72 2.21
CA GLN A 245 14.86 -5.78 1.69
C GLN A 245 15.40 -7.10 2.19
N MET A 246 14.54 -7.94 2.76
CA MET A 246 14.92 -9.24 3.28
C MET A 246 13.88 -10.30 2.90
N SER A 247 14.32 -11.55 2.91
CA SER A 247 13.41 -12.69 2.81
C SER A 247 12.50 -12.75 4.04
N LEU A 248 11.21 -12.96 3.84
CA LEU A 248 10.26 -13.17 4.94
C LEU A 248 10.68 -14.38 5.80
N SER A 249 11.28 -15.40 5.20
CA SER A 249 11.79 -16.58 5.90
C SER A 249 12.90 -16.25 6.91
N LEU A 250 13.65 -15.15 6.72
CA LEU A 250 14.61 -14.67 7.70
C LEU A 250 13.90 -14.20 8.97
N LEU A 251 12.88 -13.35 8.82
CA LEU A 251 12.09 -12.87 9.96
C LEU A 251 11.36 -14.03 10.65
N GLU A 252 10.77 -14.95 9.88
CA GLU A 252 10.13 -16.16 10.40
C GLU A 252 11.11 -16.99 11.24
N ARG A 253 12.29 -17.32 10.71
CA ARG A 253 13.30 -18.07 11.45
C ARG A 253 13.69 -17.39 12.76
N ARG A 254 13.91 -16.07 12.73
CA ARG A 254 14.24 -15.28 13.93
C ARG A 254 13.09 -15.27 14.93
N PHE A 255 11.86 -15.05 14.45
CA PHE A 255 10.68 -15.07 15.29
C PHE A 255 10.48 -16.41 15.98
N TRP A 256 10.50 -17.52 15.23
CA TRP A 256 10.31 -18.86 15.80
C TRP A 256 11.48 -19.26 16.71
N ALA A 257 12.71 -18.88 16.39
CA ALA A 257 13.86 -19.14 17.27
C ALA A 257 13.73 -18.41 18.61
N THR A 258 13.20 -17.18 18.61
CA THR A 258 12.97 -16.39 19.84
C THR A 258 11.75 -16.88 20.61
N ALA A 259 10.74 -17.38 19.92
CA ALA A 259 9.49 -17.89 20.49
C ALA A 259 9.58 -19.33 21.00
N LYS A 260 10.70 -20.02 20.75
CA LYS A 260 11.00 -21.34 21.33
C LYS A 260 11.33 -21.22 22.82
N GLN A 261 10.91 -22.20 23.56
CA GLN A 261 11.35 -22.34 24.93
C GLN A 261 12.87 -22.65 24.97
N ALA A 262 13.59 -21.99 25.86
CA ALA A 262 15.00 -22.34 26.10
C ALA A 262 15.12 -23.80 26.53
N ASN A 263 16.03 -24.56 25.89
CA ASN A 263 16.21 -25.98 26.12
C ASN A 263 16.60 -26.33 27.57
N ASP A 264 17.02 -25.35 28.39
CA ASP A 264 17.48 -25.50 29.78
C ASP A 264 16.39 -25.32 30.84
N THR A 265 15.13 -25.02 30.45
CA THR A 265 14.03 -25.02 31.43
C THR A 265 13.58 -26.47 31.66
N ASP A 266 14.22 -27.12 32.64
CA ASP A 266 13.76 -28.39 33.19
C ASP A 266 12.34 -28.20 33.76
N CYS A 267 11.35 -28.52 32.97
CA CYS A 267 9.93 -28.50 33.38
C CYS A 267 9.61 -29.54 34.47
N SER A 268 10.54 -30.40 34.79
CA SER A 268 10.37 -31.46 35.81
C SER A 268 10.35 -30.93 37.26
N ASN A 269 10.82 -29.70 37.49
CA ASN A 269 10.98 -29.13 38.83
C ASN A 269 10.03 -27.98 39.20
N VAL A 270 9.14 -27.57 38.31
CA VAL A 270 8.16 -26.49 38.59
C VAL A 270 6.76 -27.07 38.50
N ASP A 271 6.14 -27.34 39.64
CA ASP A 271 4.72 -27.72 39.86
C ASP A 271 3.84 -28.03 38.63
N GLY A 272 4.37 -28.73 37.64
CA GLY A 272 3.63 -29.19 36.44
C GLY A 272 3.21 -28.14 35.41
N LEU A 273 3.60 -26.87 35.55
CA LEU A 273 3.25 -25.80 34.63
C LEU A 273 4.46 -25.39 33.79
N CYS A 274 4.64 -26.03 32.65
CA CYS A 274 5.57 -25.55 31.63
C CYS A 274 5.05 -24.29 30.95
N PRO A 275 5.89 -23.27 30.72
CA PRO A 275 5.51 -22.13 29.92
C PRO A 275 5.18 -22.59 28.49
N LEU A 276 4.00 -22.23 27.98
CA LEU A 276 3.56 -22.56 26.63
C LEU A 276 4.45 -21.85 25.61
N SER A 277 5.04 -22.60 24.70
CA SER A 277 5.79 -22.02 23.56
C SER A 277 4.90 -21.87 22.34
N CYS A 278 5.29 -20.98 21.41
CA CYS A 278 4.56 -20.80 20.15
C CYS A 278 4.55 -22.04 19.24
N GLU A 279 5.31 -23.08 19.55
CA GLU A 279 5.29 -24.38 18.88
C GLU A 279 4.13 -25.27 19.35
N SER A 280 3.55 -25.00 20.54
CA SER A 280 2.43 -25.76 21.07
C SER A 280 1.22 -25.71 20.13
N ILE A 281 0.45 -26.79 20.12
CA ILE A 281 -0.82 -26.88 19.36
C ILE A 281 -1.89 -25.98 20.00
N ASP A 282 -1.78 -25.75 21.30
CA ASP A 282 -2.78 -25.05 22.10
C ASP A 282 -2.76 -23.54 21.93
N ILE A 283 -1.70 -22.99 21.31
CA ILE A 283 -1.58 -21.56 21.06
C ILE A 283 -1.18 -21.24 19.62
N ASN A 284 -1.71 -20.14 19.12
CA ASN A 284 -1.35 -19.54 17.85
C ASN A 284 -0.63 -18.22 18.12
N CYS A 285 0.55 -18.07 17.54
CA CYS A 285 1.33 -16.86 17.61
C CYS A 285 1.32 -16.16 16.26
N TYR A 286 1.03 -14.86 16.28
CA TYR A 286 1.01 -14.02 15.11
C TYR A 286 1.91 -12.82 15.30
N LEU A 287 2.53 -12.38 14.22
CA LEU A 287 3.14 -11.07 14.13
C LEU A 287 2.30 -10.23 13.15
N VAL A 288 1.78 -9.12 13.63
CA VAL A 288 0.82 -8.28 12.89
C VAL A 288 1.38 -6.86 12.79
N ASP A 289 1.17 -6.19 11.68
CA ASP A 289 1.56 -4.78 11.54
C ASP A 289 0.57 -3.83 12.26
N ASN A 290 0.92 -2.56 12.36
CA ASN A 290 0.10 -1.54 13.01
C ASN A 290 -1.26 -1.28 12.32
N ASN A 291 -1.47 -1.81 11.13
CA ASN A 291 -2.74 -1.73 10.39
C ASN A 291 -3.55 -3.03 10.49
N GLY A 292 -3.03 -4.04 11.18
CA GLY A 292 -3.69 -5.30 11.41
C GLY A 292 -3.47 -6.34 10.32
N PHE A 293 -2.43 -6.19 9.47
CA PHE A 293 -2.07 -7.21 8.49
C PHE A 293 -1.07 -8.21 9.08
N THR A 294 -1.32 -9.48 8.87
CA THR A 294 -0.49 -10.58 9.38
C THR A 294 0.83 -10.63 8.62
N VAL A 295 1.94 -10.54 9.33
CA VAL A 295 3.30 -10.65 8.79
C VAL A 295 3.83 -12.07 8.99
N ILE A 296 3.61 -12.67 10.17
CA ILE A 296 3.97 -14.05 10.48
C ILE A 296 2.77 -14.76 11.08
N SER A 297 2.56 -16.01 10.66
CA SER A 297 1.57 -16.95 11.18
C SER A 297 2.09 -18.38 11.04
N LYS A 298 1.58 -19.33 11.84
CA LYS A 298 1.79 -20.76 11.62
C LYS A 298 1.27 -21.19 10.24
N GLU A 299 0.12 -20.65 9.85
CA GLU A 299 -0.52 -20.89 8.54
C GLU A 299 -0.01 -19.87 7.52
N ARG A 300 0.77 -20.32 6.54
CA ARG A 300 1.30 -19.43 5.48
C ARG A 300 0.23 -18.71 4.67
N SER A 301 -0.95 -19.30 4.56
CA SER A 301 -2.11 -18.72 3.88
C SER A 301 -2.62 -17.43 4.55
N ASP A 302 -2.32 -17.22 5.82
CA ASP A 302 -2.75 -16.04 6.58
C ASP A 302 -1.80 -14.86 6.42
N VAL A 303 -0.57 -15.11 5.96
CA VAL A 303 0.43 -14.06 5.75
C VAL A 303 -0.08 -13.06 4.69
N GLY A 304 -0.03 -11.81 5.06
CA GLY A 304 -0.52 -10.72 4.23
C GLY A 304 -2.04 -10.51 4.26
N ARG A 305 -2.81 -11.34 4.94
CA ARG A 305 -4.24 -11.11 5.17
C ARG A 305 -4.47 -10.19 6.36
N PHE A 306 -5.62 -9.54 6.38
CA PHE A 306 -6.05 -8.77 7.53
C PHE A 306 -6.38 -9.72 8.70
N PHE A 307 -5.82 -9.46 9.87
CA PHE A 307 -5.97 -10.33 11.03
C PHE A 307 -7.43 -10.52 11.48
N GLY A 308 -8.28 -9.50 11.26
CA GLY A 308 -9.72 -9.61 11.51
C GLY A 308 -10.45 -10.65 10.64
N GLU A 309 -9.87 -11.03 9.49
CA GLU A 309 -10.38 -12.13 8.66
C GLU A 309 -9.86 -13.49 9.14
N VAL A 310 -8.72 -13.52 9.81
CA VAL A 310 -8.11 -14.73 10.39
C VAL A 310 -8.78 -15.05 11.73
N ASP A 311 -8.85 -14.08 12.64
CA ASP A 311 -9.55 -14.22 13.93
C ASP A 311 -10.38 -12.97 14.24
N GLY A 312 -11.65 -13.03 13.84
CA GLY A 312 -12.63 -11.95 14.07
C GLY A 312 -12.92 -11.72 15.55
N SER A 313 -12.78 -12.74 16.40
CA SER A 313 -13.08 -12.62 17.82
C SER A 313 -12.04 -11.80 18.58
N VAL A 314 -10.78 -12.08 18.34
CA VAL A 314 -9.66 -11.32 18.92
C VAL A 314 -9.67 -9.90 18.37
N MET A 315 -9.83 -9.72 17.06
CA MET A 315 -9.88 -8.37 16.47
C MET A 315 -11.04 -7.54 17.00
N ALA A 316 -12.22 -8.13 17.19
CA ALA A 316 -13.36 -7.44 17.78
C ALA A 316 -13.07 -6.98 19.22
N GLN A 317 -12.37 -7.80 20.02
CA GLN A 317 -11.98 -7.41 21.37
C GLN A 317 -10.89 -6.32 21.36
N LEU A 318 -9.92 -6.38 20.43
CA LEU A 318 -8.90 -5.34 20.27
C LEU A 318 -9.53 -3.98 19.90
N LEU A 319 -10.58 -3.98 19.07
CA LEU A 319 -11.36 -2.79 18.74
C LEU A 319 -12.15 -2.26 19.95
N LYS A 320 -12.79 -3.15 20.69
CA LYS A 320 -13.57 -2.81 21.88
C LYS A 320 -12.72 -2.20 22.99
N SER A 321 -11.51 -2.71 23.18
CA SER A 321 -10.54 -2.20 24.16
C SER A 321 -9.82 -0.93 23.71
N GLY A 322 -10.04 -0.47 22.47
CA GLY A 322 -9.39 0.74 21.93
C GLY A 322 -7.95 0.56 21.49
N LEU A 323 -7.41 -0.69 21.53
CA LEU A 323 -6.06 -1.02 21.08
C LEU A 323 -5.89 -0.83 19.58
N PHE A 324 -6.93 -1.21 18.82
CA PHE A 324 -7.07 -0.82 17.43
C PHE A 324 -8.23 0.15 17.28
N LYS A 325 -8.02 1.19 16.48
CA LYS A 325 -9.04 2.18 16.13
C LYS A 325 -9.48 1.95 14.70
N ARG A 326 -10.79 1.88 14.49
CA ARG A 326 -11.37 1.83 13.14
C ARG A 326 -11.39 3.23 12.56
N VAL A 327 -10.89 3.38 11.35
CA VAL A 327 -10.84 4.60 10.57
C VAL A 327 -11.62 4.38 9.29
N THR A 328 -12.59 5.25 8.98
CA THR A 328 -13.27 5.20 7.69
C THR A 328 -12.49 6.02 6.69
N LEU A 329 -12.17 5.41 5.55
CA LEU A 329 -11.53 6.03 4.40
C LEU A 329 -12.53 6.08 3.26
N TYR A 330 -12.46 7.13 2.44
CA TYR A 330 -13.36 7.37 1.31
C TYR A 330 -12.58 7.35 0.01
N ASP A 331 -13.17 6.69 -1.00
CA ASP A 331 -12.69 6.70 -2.37
C ASP A 331 -13.78 7.31 -3.25
N TYR A 332 -13.52 8.52 -3.74
CA TYR A 332 -14.45 9.28 -4.58
C TYR A 332 -14.26 9.02 -6.09
N GLN A 333 -13.29 8.20 -6.45
CA GLN A 333 -12.99 7.78 -7.82
C GLN A 333 -13.18 6.26 -8.02
N ALA A 334 -13.93 5.64 -7.14
CA ALA A 334 -14.23 4.21 -7.22
C ALA A 334 -15.13 3.90 -8.42
N MET A 335 -15.04 2.66 -8.89
CA MET A 335 -15.90 2.12 -9.93
C MET A 335 -16.74 1.00 -9.34
N CYS A 336 -18.07 1.20 -9.31
CA CYS A 336 -19.00 0.20 -8.82
C CYS A 336 -19.66 -0.55 -9.98
N LYS A 337 -19.96 -1.82 -9.72
CA LYS A 337 -20.81 -2.57 -10.63
C LYS A 337 -22.19 -1.94 -10.65
N ASN A 338 -22.67 -1.58 -11.84
CA ASN A 338 -24.01 -1.09 -12.00
C ASN A 338 -24.98 -2.25 -11.72
N THR A 339 -25.39 -2.40 -10.47
CA THR A 339 -26.52 -3.20 -10.09
C THR A 339 -27.79 -2.41 -10.46
N HIS A 340 -28.04 -2.24 -11.75
CA HIS A 340 -29.40 -1.98 -12.13
C HIS A 340 -30.22 -3.13 -11.54
N HIS A 341 -30.87 -2.85 -10.43
CA HIS A 341 -32.08 -3.59 -10.10
C HIS A 341 -32.95 -3.44 -11.36
N HIS A 342 -32.90 -4.44 -12.23
CA HIS A 342 -33.97 -4.61 -13.16
C HIS A 342 -35.21 -4.55 -12.28
N ALA A 343 -35.94 -3.45 -12.39
CA ALA A 343 -37.27 -3.37 -11.81
C ALA A 343 -37.88 -4.72 -12.17
N SER A 344 -38.00 -5.56 -11.17
CA SER A 344 -38.17 -7.01 -11.39
C SER A 344 -39.32 -7.15 -12.36
N ALA A 345 -39.10 -7.86 -13.47
CA ALA A 345 -40.16 -8.24 -14.39
C ALA A 345 -41.32 -8.94 -13.66
N ALA A 346 -41.17 -9.23 -12.40
CA ALA A 346 -42.19 -9.74 -11.48
C ALA A 346 -43.28 -8.71 -11.14
N ARG A 347 -43.08 -7.41 -11.26
CA ARG A 347 -44.13 -6.42 -11.01
C ARG A 347 -45.32 -6.50 -12.01
N PRO A 348 -45.09 -6.71 -13.32
CA PRO A 348 -46.17 -6.97 -14.24
C PRO A 348 -46.88 -8.30 -14.01
N LEU A 349 -46.20 -9.32 -13.46
CA LEU A 349 -46.74 -10.64 -13.18
C LEU A 349 -47.67 -10.69 -11.96
N LEU A 350 -47.67 -9.64 -11.13
CA LEU A 350 -48.59 -9.52 -9.98
C LEU A 350 -50.00 -9.10 -10.39
N SER A 351 -50.23 -8.67 -11.63
CA SER A 351 -51.55 -8.40 -12.16
C SER A 351 -52.01 -9.60 -12.99
N PRO A 352 -53.11 -10.29 -12.62
CA PRO A 352 -53.61 -11.45 -13.34
C PRO A 352 -53.92 -11.16 -14.82
N PHE A 353 -54.26 -9.92 -15.16
CA PHE A 353 -54.48 -9.45 -16.52
C PHE A 353 -53.18 -9.43 -17.35
N TYR A 354 -52.07 -9.01 -16.75
CA TYR A 354 -50.75 -9.00 -17.41
C TYR A 354 -50.20 -10.41 -17.63
N SER A 355 -50.42 -11.32 -16.70
CA SER A 355 -50.00 -12.72 -16.88
C SER A 355 -50.83 -13.42 -17.99
N LEU A 356 -52.11 -13.10 -18.09
CA LEU A 356 -52.97 -13.59 -19.20
C LEU A 356 -52.50 -13.03 -20.54
N MET A 357 -52.23 -11.73 -20.65
CA MET A 357 -51.72 -11.12 -21.85
C MET A 357 -50.31 -11.62 -22.24
N ALA A 358 -49.46 -11.88 -21.25
CA ALA A 358 -48.14 -12.46 -21.50
C ALA A 358 -48.27 -13.92 -22.01
N ALA A 359 -49.17 -14.70 -21.46
CA ALA A 359 -49.45 -16.07 -21.93
C ALA A 359 -50.03 -16.08 -23.37
N VAL A 360 -50.98 -15.21 -23.67
CA VAL A 360 -51.54 -15.06 -25.02
C VAL A 360 -50.44 -14.60 -26.02
N LYS A 361 -49.63 -13.65 -25.65
CA LYS A 361 -48.51 -13.17 -26.48
C LYS A 361 -47.48 -14.26 -26.73
N TRP A 362 -47.15 -15.05 -25.71
CA TRP A 362 -46.25 -16.20 -25.81
C TRP A 362 -46.83 -17.29 -26.74
N LEU A 363 -48.12 -17.58 -26.58
CA LEU A 363 -48.80 -18.58 -27.41
C LEU A 363 -48.85 -18.14 -28.88
N PHE A 364 -49.17 -16.84 -29.14
CA PHE A 364 -49.20 -16.26 -30.47
C PHE A 364 -47.82 -16.23 -31.12
N SER A 365 -46.77 -15.88 -30.34
CA SER A 365 -45.39 -15.85 -30.82
C SER A 365 -44.93 -17.28 -31.21
N ASN A 366 -45.21 -18.27 -30.39
CA ASN A 366 -44.87 -19.68 -30.69
C ASN A 366 -45.69 -20.21 -31.88
N LEU A 367 -46.97 -19.85 -32.01
CA LEU A 367 -47.78 -20.21 -33.16
C LEU A 367 -47.27 -19.60 -34.44
N MET A 368 -46.82 -18.31 -34.42
CA MET A 368 -46.22 -17.66 -35.56
C MET A 368 -44.88 -18.26 -35.94
N LEU A 369 -44.05 -18.63 -34.96
CA LEU A 369 -42.79 -19.33 -35.22
C LEU A 369 -43.06 -20.74 -35.79
N PHE A 370 -44.06 -21.43 -35.30
CA PHE A 370 -44.49 -22.73 -35.82
C PHE A 370 -44.94 -22.65 -37.26
N PHE A 371 -45.73 -21.61 -37.66
CA PHE A 371 -46.12 -21.37 -39.06
C PHE A 371 -44.93 -20.92 -39.93
N TRP A 372 -43.93 -20.25 -39.38
CA TRP A 372 -42.74 -19.85 -40.11
C TRP A 372 -41.79 -21.03 -40.31
N GLU A 373 -41.64 -21.91 -39.35
CA GLU A 373 -40.87 -23.15 -39.48
C GLU A 373 -41.52 -24.21 -40.38
N PHE A 374 -42.84 -24.16 -40.58
CA PHE A 374 -43.57 -25.02 -41.53
C PHE A 374 -43.41 -24.61 -43.00
N ASN A 375 -42.51 -23.74 -43.33
CA ASN A 375 -42.19 -23.42 -44.71
C ASN A 375 -41.38 -24.60 -45.31
N ILE A 376 -42.08 -25.40 -46.15
CA ILE A 376 -41.59 -26.64 -46.80
C ILE A 376 -40.32 -26.46 -47.61
N CYS A 377 -39.90 -25.22 -47.94
CA CYS A 377 -38.64 -24.89 -48.62
C CYS A 377 -37.40 -24.93 -47.71
N GLY A 378 -37.54 -24.98 -46.38
CA GLY A 378 -36.42 -24.96 -45.41
C GLY A 378 -35.81 -26.31 -45.10
N LEU A 379 -36.40 -27.44 -45.58
CA LEU A 379 -35.96 -28.79 -45.26
C LEU A 379 -34.64 -29.23 -45.99
N TRP A 380 -34.04 -28.36 -46.79
CA TRP A 380 -32.87 -28.70 -47.61
C TRP A 380 -31.62 -27.83 -47.32
N HIS A 381 -31.57 -27.08 -46.26
CA HIS A 381 -30.32 -26.45 -45.81
C HIS A 381 -30.08 -26.80 -44.34
N ASN A 382 -29.33 -27.88 -44.19
CA ASN A 382 -28.59 -28.17 -42.98
C ASN A 382 -27.54 -27.05 -42.75
N ASP A 383 -27.28 -26.79 -41.47
CA ASP A 383 -26.09 -26.19 -40.91
C ASP A 383 -25.95 -24.67 -41.00
N TYR A 384 -26.77 -23.99 -40.24
CA TYR A 384 -26.23 -22.89 -39.41
C TYR A 384 -26.80 -23.01 -38.00
N LEU A 385 -26.11 -23.81 -37.18
CA LEU A 385 -26.12 -23.64 -35.73
C LEU A 385 -25.64 -22.20 -35.46
N VAL A 386 -26.62 -21.31 -35.33
CA VAL A 386 -26.35 -20.02 -34.69
C VAL A 386 -26.04 -20.36 -33.25
N ASP A 387 -24.76 -20.47 -32.96
CA ASP A 387 -24.24 -20.35 -31.61
C ASP A 387 -24.87 -19.10 -31.03
N ALA A 388 -25.86 -19.30 -30.17
CA ALA A 388 -26.33 -18.29 -29.29
C ALA A 388 -25.10 -17.92 -28.43
N HIS A 389 -24.29 -17.00 -28.92
CA HIS A 389 -23.28 -16.34 -28.12
C HIS A 389 -24.01 -15.88 -26.88
N LYS A 390 -23.76 -16.58 -25.77
CA LYS A 390 -23.93 -16.04 -24.45
C LYS A 390 -23.21 -14.71 -24.49
N GLN A 391 -23.93 -13.64 -24.78
CA GLN A 391 -23.41 -12.29 -24.56
C GLN A 391 -22.97 -12.30 -23.13
N LYS A 392 -21.65 -12.42 -22.92
CA LYS A 392 -21.00 -12.12 -21.65
C LYS A 392 -21.52 -10.76 -21.31
N LYS A 393 -22.45 -10.70 -20.35
CA LYS A 393 -23.03 -9.47 -19.82
C LYS A 393 -21.82 -8.63 -19.42
N ILE A 394 -21.45 -7.66 -20.25
CA ILE A 394 -20.43 -6.70 -19.92
C ILE A 394 -21.02 -5.95 -18.74
N GLU A 395 -20.58 -6.30 -17.54
CA GLU A 395 -20.97 -5.59 -16.32
C GLU A 395 -20.46 -4.17 -16.48
N SER A 396 -21.34 -3.23 -16.77
CA SER A 396 -20.99 -1.84 -16.89
C SER A 396 -20.57 -1.31 -15.52
N MET A 397 -19.33 -0.86 -15.44
CA MET A 397 -18.80 -0.17 -14.28
C MET A 397 -19.20 1.29 -14.37
N VAL A 398 -19.71 1.85 -13.28
CA VAL A 398 -20.09 3.28 -13.16
C VAL A 398 -19.27 3.94 -12.06
N PRO A 399 -18.87 5.20 -12.25
CA PRO A 399 -18.23 5.97 -11.18
C PRO A 399 -19.14 6.03 -9.95
N CYS A 400 -18.58 5.79 -8.79
CA CYS A 400 -19.28 5.79 -7.51
C CYS A 400 -18.37 6.28 -6.39
N ASN A 401 -18.96 6.58 -5.23
CA ASN A 401 -18.22 6.84 -4.01
C ASN A 401 -18.28 5.61 -3.12
N THR A 402 -17.13 5.19 -2.62
CA THR A 402 -17.05 4.06 -1.69
C THR A 402 -16.41 4.47 -0.37
N GLU A 403 -16.84 3.84 0.70
CA GLU A 403 -16.18 3.86 1.99
C GLU A 403 -15.62 2.49 2.31
N TYR A 404 -14.48 2.46 3.00
CA TYR A 404 -13.90 1.22 3.49
C TYR A 404 -13.24 1.43 4.86
N PRO A 405 -13.25 0.40 5.72
CA PRO A 405 -12.63 0.48 7.02
C PRO A 405 -11.11 0.33 6.89
N GLY A 406 -10.35 1.21 7.53
CA GLY A 406 -8.95 1.03 7.86
C GLY A 406 -8.82 0.80 9.36
N PHE A 407 -7.71 0.25 9.80
CA PHE A 407 -7.43 0.00 11.20
C PHE A 407 -6.05 0.50 11.57
N MET A 408 -5.92 1.01 12.80
CA MET A 408 -4.66 1.51 13.32
C MET A 408 -4.49 1.12 14.78
N TYR A 409 -3.30 0.61 15.09
CA TYR A 409 -2.88 0.30 16.44
C TYR A 409 -2.54 1.57 17.23
N ASP A 410 -3.00 1.64 18.48
CA ASP A 410 -2.67 2.72 19.39
C ASP A 410 -1.37 2.42 20.13
N THR A 411 -0.28 3.05 19.70
CA THR A 411 1.08 2.84 20.24
C THR A 411 1.25 3.29 21.70
N SER A 412 0.23 3.89 22.32
CA SER A 412 0.26 4.26 23.74
C SER A 412 0.17 3.04 24.66
N ILE A 413 -0.41 1.94 24.18
CA ILE A 413 -0.59 0.69 24.91
C ILE A 413 0.43 -0.34 24.39
N ARG A 414 1.39 -0.70 25.23
CA ARG A 414 2.48 -1.59 24.84
C ARG A 414 2.19 -3.06 25.04
N GLU A 415 1.37 -3.38 26.03
CA GLU A 415 1.06 -4.74 26.41
C GLU A 415 -0.36 -4.82 26.98
N THR A 416 -1.07 -5.88 26.64
CA THR A 416 -2.37 -6.20 27.22
C THR A 416 -2.66 -7.67 27.14
N ASN A 417 -3.50 -8.15 28.08
CA ASN A 417 -4.11 -9.47 28.01
C ASN A 417 -5.63 -9.33 28.18
N SER A 418 -6.34 -10.27 27.62
CA SER A 418 -7.82 -10.28 27.75
C SER A 418 -8.38 -11.68 27.50
N ILE A 419 -9.60 -11.88 27.99
CA ILE A 419 -10.35 -13.13 27.85
C ILE A 419 -11.65 -12.86 27.08
N ILE A 420 -11.89 -13.63 26.04
CA ILE A 420 -13.09 -13.58 25.23
C ILE A 420 -13.98 -14.75 25.60
N LYS A 421 -15.22 -14.48 26.00
CA LYS A 421 -16.20 -15.52 26.31
C LYS A 421 -16.97 -15.89 25.03
N CYS A 422 -16.89 -17.16 24.65
CA CYS A 422 -17.51 -17.71 23.44
C CYS A 422 -18.47 -18.84 23.81
N GLY A 423 -19.64 -18.50 24.31
CA GLY A 423 -20.61 -19.51 24.77
C GLY A 423 -20.10 -20.34 25.95
N ARG A 424 -19.70 -21.57 25.69
CA ARG A 424 -19.21 -22.52 26.74
C ARG A 424 -17.71 -22.49 26.95
N CYS A 425 -16.93 -21.89 26.05
CA CYS A 425 -15.47 -21.80 26.18
C CYS A 425 -15.01 -20.36 26.33
N GLN A 426 -13.76 -20.20 26.74
CA GLN A 426 -13.09 -18.92 26.87
C GLN A 426 -11.81 -18.95 26.05
N LYS A 427 -11.54 -17.91 25.29
CA LYS A 427 -10.33 -17.73 24.52
C LYS A 427 -9.51 -16.60 25.15
N MET A 428 -8.31 -16.92 25.59
CA MET A 428 -7.37 -15.93 26.08
C MET A 428 -6.45 -15.47 24.96
N PHE A 429 -6.07 -14.21 25.00
CA PHE A 429 -5.01 -13.68 24.15
C PHE A 429 -4.14 -12.69 24.91
N VAL A 430 -2.89 -12.58 24.46
CA VAL A 430 -1.90 -11.60 24.92
C VAL A 430 -1.43 -10.84 23.69
N LEU A 431 -1.33 -9.52 23.83
CA LEU A 431 -0.77 -8.63 22.83
C LEU A 431 0.44 -7.92 23.41
N GLN A 432 1.53 -7.89 22.65
CA GLN A 432 2.74 -7.16 23.00
C GLN A 432 3.31 -6.42 21.79
N GLN A 433 3.60 -5.13 21.96
CA GLN A 433 4.27 -4.33 20.95
C GLN A 433 5.74 -4.71 20.84
N VAL A 434 6.24 -4.91 19.62
CA VAL A 434 7.67 -5.05 19.36
C VAL A 434 8.31 -3.66 19.39
N LEU A 435 9.29 -3.48 20.27
CA LEU A 435 9.92 -2.17 20.50
C LEU A 435 10.57 -1.62 19.21
N ASN A 436 10.50 -0.32 19.04
CA ASN A 436 11.06 0.42 17.90
C ASN A 436 10.59 -0.09 16.53
N SER A 437 9.40 -0.68 16.47
CA SER A 437 8.79 -1.14 15.24
C SER A 437 7.30 -0.83 15.19
N ASN A 438 6.70 -1.02 14.02
CA ASN A 438 5.25 -1.00 13.83
C ASN A 438 4.60 -2.36 14.06
N LEU A 439 5.36 -3.34 14.54
CA LEU A 439 4.90 -4.72 14.71
C LEU A 439 4.32 -4.96 16.10
N VAL A 440 3.33 -5.82 16.13
CA VAL A 440 2.63 -6.27 17.34
C VAL A 440 2.59 -7.78 17.34
N MET A 441 3.06 -8.40 18.42
CA MET A 441 2.95 -9.83 18.65
C MET A 441 1.63 -10.14 19.32
N LEU A 442 0.92 -11.12 18.78
CA LEU A 442 -0.33 -11.66 19.33
C LEU A 442 -0.13 -13.15 19.62
N VAL A 443 -0.40 -13.53 20.85
CA VAL A 443 -0.46 -14.94 21.29
C VAL A 443 -1.91 -15.24 21.64
N VAL A 444 -2.49 -16.22 20.97
CA VAL A 444 -3.93 -16.53 21.03
C VAL A 444 -4.11 -18.00 21.36
N GLN A 445 -4.95 -18.31 22.33
CA GLN A 445 -5.34 -19.66 22.68
C GLN A 445 -6.14 -20.31 21.54
N ALA A 446 -5.78 -21.54 21.13
CA ALA A 446 -6.30 -22.22 19.96
C ALA A 446 -7.49 -23.15 20.24
N ASP A 447 -7.69 -23.57 21.49
CA ASP A 447 -8.65 -24.60 21.92
C ASP A 447 -10.13 -24.14 21.90
N CYS A 448 -10.38 -22.84 21.75
CA CYS A 448 -11.72 -22.27 21.76
C CYS A 448 -12.08 -21.62 20.42
N ASP A 449 -13.03 -22.19 19.69
CA ASP A 449 -13.57 -21.60 18.45
C ASP A 449 -14.70 -20.61 18.76
N CYS A 450 -14.45 -19.34 18.43
CA CYS A 450 -15.38 -18.24 18.58
C CYS A 450 -16.08 -17.82 17.28
N SER A 451 -15.85 -18.50 16.16
CA SER A 451 -16.31 -18.10 14.82
C SER A 451 -17.84 -18.00 14.69
N ARG A 452 -18.59 -18.80 15.47
CA ARG A 452 -20.05 -18.74 15.50
C ARG A 452 -20.61 -17.45 16.10
N GLN A 453 -19.91 -16.87 17.06
CA GLN A 453 -20.34 -15.65 17.74
C GLN A 453 -19.74 -14.39 17.13
N TYR A 454 -18.53 -14.50 16.63
CA TYR A 454 -17.76 -13.39 16.04
C TYR A 454 -17.46 -13.70 14.57
N SER A 455 -18.19 -13.06 13.67
CA SER A 455 -17.91 -13.17 12.23
C SER A 455 -16.56 -12.50 11.88
N PRO A 456 -15.88 -12.96 10.83
CA PRO A 456 -14.69 -12.30 10.31
C PRO A 456 -14.97 -10.83 9.99
N ILE A 457 -14.01 -9.98 10.33
CA ILE A 457 -14.06 -8.54 10.02
C ILE A 457 -13.31 -8.34 8.70
N THR A 458 -14.02 -7.86 7.67
CA THR A 458 -13.47 -7.68 6.33
C THR A 458 -13.17 -6.22 6.01
N LEU A 459 -12.25 -5.99 5.08
CA LEU A 459 -11.89 -4.68 4.54
C LEU A 459 -12.68 -4.32 3.27
N THR A 460 -13.79 -5.00 3.00
CA THR A 460 -14.56 -4.79 1.78
C THR A 460 -15.13 -3.37 1.69
N PRO A 461 -14.95 -2.68 0.55
CA PRO A 461 -15.53 -1.37 0.35
C PRO A 461 -17.05 -1.45 0.25
N ARG A 462 -17.73 -0.39 0.70
CA ARG A 462 -19.18 -0.23 0.59
C ARG A 462 -19.48 1.00 -0.23
N GLU A 463 -20.44 0.90 -1.14
CA GLU A 463 -20.94 2.07 -1.88
C GLU A 463 -21.66 3.03 -0.94
N VAL A 464 -21.26 4.30 -0.97
CA VAL A 464 -21.92 5.37 -0.22
C VAL A 464 -23.01 5.98 -1.09
N LYS A 465 -24.25 5.70 -0.77
CA LYS A 465 -25.40 6.38 -1.38
C LYS A 465 -25.69 7.63 -0.55
N TYR A 466 -25.31 8.78 -1.08
CA TYR A 466 -25.77 10.04 -0.50
C TYR A 466 -27.28 10.11 -0.72
N ILE A 467 -28.06 9.93 0.34
CA ILE A 467 -29.43 10.40 0.34
C ILE A 467 -29.28 11.92 0.28
N LEU A 468 -29.57 12.49 -0.87
CA LEU A 468 -29.82 13.93 -0.99
C LEU A 468 -30.99 14.25 -0.05
N LEU A 469 -30.69 14.54 1.22
CA LEU A 469 -31.52 15.38 2.02
C LEU A 469 -31.50 16.72 1.28
N GLN A 470 -32.48 16.92 0.41
CA GLN A 470 -32.90 18.26 0.01
C GLN A 470 -33.27 18.98 1.32
N LEU A 471 -32.29 19.60 1.92
CA LEU A 471 -32.50 20.73 2.79
C LEU A 471 -33.16 21.78 1.86
N PHE A 472 -34.49 21.79 1.90
CA PHE A 472 -35.27 22.96 1.55
C PHE A 472 -34.75 24.06 2.47
N ILE A 473 -33.76 24.81 1.99
CA ILE A 473 -33.52 26.16 2.45
C ILE A 473 -34.73 26.93 1.88
N THR A 474 -35.80 26.96 2.62
CA THR A 474 -36.81 28.00 2.47
C THR A 474 -36.06 29.30 2.72
N ALA A 475 -35.77 29.96 1.62
CA ALA A 475 -35.52 31.40 1.62
C ALA A 475 -36.78 32.04 2.16
N THR A 476 -36.73 32.46 3.41
CA THR A 476 -37.59 33.50 3.92
C THR A 476 -36.72 34.72 4.16
N ASP A 477 -37.02 35.74 3.34
CA ASP A 477 -36.77 37.21 3.41
C ASP A 477 -35.42 37.66 3.99
#